data_5bf49606abcec4181930bbc2c92ff9df
#
_entry.id   5bf49606abcec4181930bbc2c92ff9df
#
_cell.length_a   1.000
_cell.length_b   1.000
_cell.length_c   1.000
_cell.angle_alpha   90.00
_cell.angle_beta   90.00
_cell.angle_gamma   90.00
#
_symmetry.space_group_name_H-M   'P 1'
#
loop_
_entity.id
_entity.type
_entity.pdbx_description
1 polymer ?
#
loop_
_entity_poly.entity_id
_entity_poly.type
_entity_poly.pdbx_seq_one_letter_code
_entity_poly.pdbx_strand_id
1 'polypeptide(L)'
;EVDLIVNEHFEVIDGQNRLQAARNAKSPVNYKMVKGYGLREAKILNENMAKWKKSEHLESYCALGYPEYIKFREFMTDYKDHFSFLSCEKLLTIRTGTKQDNINGRRVSSKFFEHGYLTIPNLAKSHKYAQQIIQIKPFYKGYNRAGFVQTMISLFQNKDFSHEEFIRKLGAVGAPKLEDCGKVEQYKFLIEDIYNFRRTDKVNLRY
;
A
#
# COMPACT_ATOMS: atom_id res chain seq x y z
N GLU A 1 26.00 -28.52 -12.25
CA GLU A 1 24.69 -28.59 -11.59
C GLU A 1 24.77 -27.82 -10.30
N VAL A 2 23.78 -26.93 -10.07
CA VAL A 2 23.71 -26.14 -8.82
C VAL A 2 22.65 -26.77 -7.94
N ASP A 3 23.04 -27.22 -6.73
CA ASP A 3 22.15 -27.88 -5.78
C ASP A 3 21.00 -26.97 -5.33
N LEU A 4 19.85 -27.56 -4.96
CA LEU A 4 18.85 -26.86 -4.18
C LEU A 4 19.41 -26.60 -2.76
N ILE A 5 19.00 -25.49 -2.14
CA ILE A 5 19.25 -25.28 -0.70
C ILE A 5 17.96 -25.55 0.04
N VAL A 6 18.01 -26.47 1.01
CA VAL A 6 16.87 -26.81 1.89
C VAL A 6 17.26 -26.66 3.34
N ASN A 7 16.27 -26.39 4.21
CA ASN A 7 16.51 -26.40 5.66
C ASN A 7 16.30 -27.80 6.27
N GLU A 8 16.41 -27.91 7.59
CA GLU A 8 16.23 -29.14 8.35
C GLU A 8 14.82 -29.74 8.25
N HIS A 9 13.84 -28.97 7.79
CA HIS A 9 12.46 -29.38 7.55
C HIS A 9 12.19 -29.71 6.09
N PHE A 10 13.22 -29.78 5.24
CA PHE A 10 13.15 -29.95 3.79
C PHE A 10 12.36 -28.84 3.05
N GLU A 11 12.22 -27.66 3.66
CA GLU A 11 11.70 -26.49 2.96
C GLU A 11 12.76 -25.92 2.04
N VAL A 12 12.38 -25.63 0.80
CA VAL A 12 13.31 -25.11 -0.21
C VAL A 12 13.59 -23.62 0.05
N ILE A 13 14.82 -23.33 0.43
CA ILE A 13 15.30 -21.98 0.72
C ILE A 13 15.78 -21.27 -0.56
N ASP A 14 16.44 -22.00 -1.46
CA ASP A 14 16.82 -21.54 -2.80
C ASP A 14 16.63 -22.63 -3.83
N GLY A 15 16.29 -22.21 -5.06
CA GLY A 15 16.13 -23.11 -6.21
C GLY A 15 14.70 -23.54 -6.48
N GLN A 16 13.66 -22.83 -6.03
CA GLN A 16 12.24 -23.16 -6.28
C GLN A 16 11.96 -23.36 -7.78
N ASN A 17 12.48 -22.50 -8.64
CA ASN A 17 12.33 -22.62 -10.10
C ASN A 17 13.01 -23.89 -10.65
N ARG A 18 14.16 -24.25 -10.11
CA ARG A 18 14.87 -25.49 -10.47
C ARG A 18 14.09 -26.73 -10.04
N LEU A 19 13.53 -26.71 -8.83
CA LEU A 19 12.66 -27.78 -8.35
C LEU A 19 11.42 -27.93 -9.24
N GLN A 20 10.79 -26.81 -9.60
CA GLN A 20 9.62 -26.86 -10.49
C GLN A 20 9.97 -27.39 -11.89
N ALA A 21 11.08 -26.96 -12.44
CA ALA A 21 11.57 -27.47 -13.74
C ALA A 21 11.87 -28.98 -13.67
N ALA A 22 12.53 -29.43 -12.60
CA ALA A 22 12.83 -30.85 -12.40
C ALA A 22 11.55 -31.70 -12.22
N ARG A 23 10.56 -31.20 -11.48
CA ARG A 23 9.25 -31.85 -11.37
C ARG A 23 8.57 -32.00 -12.74
N ASN A 24 8.56 -30.94 -13.55
CA ASN A 24 8.00 -30.96 -14.90
C ASN A 24 8.74 -31.96 -15.80
N ALA A 25 10.08 -32.04 -15.68
CA ALA A 25 10.93 -32.94 -16.44
C ALA A 25 11.01 -34.37 -15.85
N LYS A 26 10.41 -34.61 -14.67
CA LYS A 26 10.52 -35.85 -13.89
C LYS A 26 11.99 -36.27 -13.66
N SER A 27 12.87 -35.29 -13.45
CA SER A 27 14.31 -35.48 -13.22
C SER A 27 14.63 -35.40 -11.73
N PRO A 28 15.60 -36.19 -11.23
CA PRO A 28 16.10 -36.04 -9.87
C PRO A 28 16.78 -34.69 -9.67
N VAL A 29 16.79 -34.20 -8.43
CA VAL A 29 17.51 -32.98 -8.04
C VAL A 29 18.44 -33.27 -6.87
N ASN A 30 19.62 -32.66 -6.91
CA ASN A 30 20.52 -32.62 -5.77
C ASN A 30 20.15 -31.48 -4.85
N TYR A 31 20.36 -31.67 -3.54
CA TYR A 31 20.12 -30.63 -2.56
C TYR A 31 21.22 -30.59 -1.50
N LYS A 32 21.44 -29.41 -0.94
CA LYS A 32 22.30 -29.18 0.21
C LYS A 32 21.43 -28.74 1.39
N MET A 33 21.53 -29.43 2.51
CA MET A 33 20.81 -29.05 3.72
C MET A 33 21.60 -28.03 4.54
N VAL A 34 20.94 -26.95 4.95
CA VAL A 34 21.51 -25.88 5.79
C VAL A 34 20.58 -25.64 6.95
N LYS A 35 21.03 -25.95 8.18
CA LYS A 35 20.24 -25.79 9.39
C LYS A 35 20.05 -24.31 9.76
N GLY A 36 18.86 -24.00 10.34
CA GLY A 36 18.52 -22.67 10.81
C GLY A 36 18.18 -21.66 9.71
N TYR A 37 18.09 -22.10 8.44
CA TYR A 37 17.66 -21.25 7.32
C TYR A 37 16.13 -21.28 7.22
N GLY A 38 15.55 -20.09 7.05
CA GLY A 38 14.14 -19.89 6.87
C GLY A 38 13.86 -18.86 5.78
N LEU A 39 12.69 -18.25 5.84
CA LEU A 39 12.27 -17.24 4.85
C LEU A 39 13.21 -16.03 4.78
N ARG A 40 13.80 -15.63 5.92
CA ARG A 40 14.74 -14.50 5.96
C ARG A 40 15.95 -14.78 5.10
N GLU A 41 16.56 -15.96 5.24
CA GLU A 41 17.75 -16.39 4.49
C GLU A 41 17.38 -16.62 3.03
N ALA A 42 16.22 -17.19 2.75
CA ALA A 42 15.68 -17.31 1.40
C ALA A 42 15.56 -15.95 0.70
N LYS A 43 15.09 -14.92 1.39
CA LYS A 43 15.03 -13.55 0.85
C LYS A 43 16.42 -13.00 0.54
N ILE A 44 17.38 -13.15 1.45
CA ILE A 44 18.76 -12.66 1.27
C ILE A 44 19.43 -13.34 0.07
N LEU A 45 19.28 -14.65 -0.07
CA LEU A 45 19.85 -15.41 -1.19
C LEU A 45 19.24 -15.00 -2.53
N ASN A 46 17.96 -14.66 -2.56
CA ASN A 46 17.26 -14.25 -3.78
C ASN A 46 17.37 -12.74 -4.08
N GLU A 47 17.82 -11.90 -3.15
CA GLU A 47 18.00 -10.44 -3.38
C GLU A 47 18.98 -10.13 -4.52
N ASN A 48 19.93 -11.02 -4.80
CA ASN A 48 20.92 -10.85 -5.87
C ASN A 48 20.42 -11.26 -7.26
N MET A 49 19.28 -11.95 -7.37
CA MET A 49 18.79 -12.48 -8.65
C MET A 49 17.61 -11.71 -9.23
N ALA A 50 16.66 -11.29 -8.43
CA ALA A 50 15.60 -10.35 -8.79
C ALA A 50 14.99 -9.76 -7.52
N LYS A 51 14.84 -8.42 -7.47
CA LYS A 51 14.15 -7.79 -6.32
C LYS A 51 12.71 -8.26 -6.27
N TRP A 52 12.31 -8.81 -5.15
CA TRP A 52 10.93 -9.21 -4.91
C TRP A 52 9.99 -8.02 -5.08
N LYS A 53 8.88 -8.27 -5.76
CA LYS A 53 7.80 -7.30 -5.84
C LYS A 53 7.09 -7.21 -4.50
N LYS A 54 6.45 -6.07 -4.22
CA LYS A 54 5.67 -5.91 -2.98
C LYS A 54 4.56 -6.98 -2.81
N SER A 55 3.98 -7.45 -3.91
CA SER A 55 3.01 -8.55 -3.89
C SER A 55 3.60 -9.87 -3.40
N GLU A 56 4.84 -10.18 -3.78
CA GLU A 56 5.53 -11.40 -3.35
C GLU A 56 5.88 -11.32 -1.84
N HIS A 57 6.29 -10.13 -1.36
CA HIS A 57 6.46 -9.88 0.08
C HIS A 57 5.15 -10.05 0.83
N LEU A 58 4.02 -9.54 0.29
CA LEU A 58 2.69 -9.69 0.90
C LEU A 58 2.34 -11.17 1.09
N GLU A 59 2.39 -11.94 0.01
CA GLU A 59 2.02 -13.36 0.06
C GLU A 59 2.93 -14.15 1.01
N SER A 60 4.23 -13.86 1.02
CA SER A 60 5.16 -14.54 1.92
C SER A 60 4.89 -14.27 3.39
N TYR A 61 4.57 -13.01 3.76
CA TYR A 61 4.22 -12.68 5.14
C TYR A 61 2.83 -13.20 5.54
N CYS A 62 1.88 -13.25 4.59
CA CYS A 62 0.59 -13.90 4.80
C CYS A 62 0.76 -15.40 5.08
N ALA A 63 1.63 -16.09 4.32
CA ALA A 63 1.92 -17.52 4.53
C ALA A 63 2.59 -17.79 5.88
N LEU A 64 3.36 -16.83 6.41
CA LEU A 64 3.93 -16.88 7.76
C LEU A 64 2.94 -16.49 8.87
N GLY A 65 1.70 -16.17 8.55
CA GLY A 65 0.68 -15.82 9.52
C GLY A 65 0.81 -14.41 10.12
N TYR A 66 1.48 -13.48 9.47
CA TYR A 66 1.61 -12.09 9.94
C TYR A 66 0.25 -11.38 9.88
N PRO A 67 -0.37 -11.00 11.02
CA PRO A 67 -1.76 -10.53 11.04
C PRO A 67 -1.98 -9.26 10.23
N GLU A 68 -1.03 -8.32 10.25
CA GLU A 68 -1.17 -7.06 9.53
C GLU A 68 -1.12 -7.24 8.00
N TYR A 69 -0.37 -8.24 7.52
CA TYR A 69 -0.30 -8.59 6.10
C TYR A 69 -1.55 -9.34 5.64
N ILE A 70 -2.13 -10.18 6.50
CA ILE A 70 -3.42 -10.83 6.24
C ILE A 70 -4.52 -9.78 6.09
N LYS A 71 -4.62 -8.82 7.03
CA LYS A 71 -5.55 -7.68 6.92
C LYS A 71 -5.34 -6.85 5.66
N PHE A 72 -4.07 -6.65 5.26
CA PHE A 72 -3.74 -5.93 4.02
C PHE A 72 -4.30 -6.68 2.80
N ARG A 73 -4.08 -7.99 2.70
CA ARG A 73 -4.58 -8.83 1.61
C ARG A 73 -6.10 -8.83 1.54
N GLU A 74 -6.78 -8.94 2.67
CA GLU A 74 -8.24 -8.85 2.78
C GLU A 74 -8.74 -7.49 2.29
N PHE A 75 -8.15 -6.40 2.76
CA PHE A 75 -8.49 -5.05 2.32
C PHE A 75 -8.28 -4.85 0.81
N MET A 76 -7.19 -5.38 0.24
CA MET A 76 -6.98 -5.36 -1.21
C MET A 76 -8.07 -6.14 -1.96
N THR A 77 -8.53 -7.25 -1.41
CA THR A 77 -9.60 -8.06 -2.00
C THR A 77 -10.93 -7.30 -1.99
N ASP A 78 -11.27 -6.64 -0.88
CA ASP A 78 -12.48 -5.84 -0.74
C ASP A 78 -12.55 -4.66 -1.71
N TYR A 79 -11.38 -4.07 -2.02
CA TYR A 79 -11.30 -2.87 -2.86
C TYR A 79 -10.58 -3.09 -4.20
N LYS A 80 -10.49 -4.34 -4.69
CA LYS A 80 -9.76 -4.72 -5.91
C LYS A 80 -10.15 -3.93 -7.16
N ASP A 81 -11.44 -3.55 -7.27
CA ASP A 81 -11.99 -2.83 -8.42
C ASP A 81 -11.82 -1.30 -8.30
N HIS A 82 -11.27 -0.85 -7.19
CA HIS A 82 -11.12 0.56 -6.90
C HIS A 82 -9.66 1.00 -6.74
N PHE A 83 -8.87 0.28 -5.95
CA PHE A 83 -7.55 0.78 -5.55
C PHE A 83 -6.40 -0.16 -5.96
N SER A 84 -5.31 0.46 -6.39
CA SER A 84 -4.05 -0.25 -6.61
C SER A 84 -3.40 -0.65 -5.28
N PHE A 85 -2.41 -1.54 -5.34
CA PHE A 85 -1.60 -1.91 -4.18
C PHE A 85 -1.08 -0.69 -3.41
N LEU A 86 -0.51 0.30 -4.14
CA LEU A 86 0.05 1.49 -3.53
C LEU A 86 -1.01 2.36 -2.86
N SER A 87 -2.21 2.46 -3.43
CA SER A 87 -3.34 3.18 -2.84
C SER A 87 -3.84 2.48 -1.58
N CYS A 88 -3.94 1.14 -1.58
CA CYS A 88 -4.27 0.36 -0.39
C CYS A 88 -3.22 0.52 0.72
N GLU A 89 -1.92 0.51 0.37
CA GLU A 89 -0.84 0.74 1.32
C GLU A 89 -0.98 2.10 2.02
N LYS A 90 -1.28 3.16 1.26
CA LYS A 90 -1.51 4.50 1.82
C LYS A 90 -2.73 4.56 2.73
N LEU A 91 -3.84 3.95 2.32
CA LEU A 91 -5.09 3.89 3.10
C LEU A 91 -4.88 3.15 4.42
N LEU A 92 -4.22 2.01 4.40
CA LEU A 92 -4.02 1.17 5.59
C LEU A 92 -3.01 1.79 6.56
N THR A 93 -1.94 2.40 6.05
CA THR A 93 -0.94 3.05 6.92
C THR A 93 -1.35 4.44 7.39
N ILE A 94 -2.39 5.05 6.76
CA ILE A 94 -2.90 6.42 7.05
C ILE A 94 -1.76 7.46 7.04
N ARG A 95 -0.76 7.27 6.18
CA ARG A 95 0.39 8.17 6.08
C ARG A 95 0.07 9.39 5.22
N THR A 96 0.30 10.57 5.76
CA THR A 96 0.01 11.85 5.10
C THR A 96 1.21 12.53 4.46
N GLY A 97 2.41 12.01 4.67
CA GLY A 97 3.61 12.67 4.15
C GLY A 97 4.91 11.99 4.53
N THR A 98 6.01 12.69 4.24
CA THR A 98 7.41 12.27 4.39
C THR A 98 7.93 12.29 5.84
N LYS A 99 7.08 12.51 6.86
CA LYS A 99 7.52 12.37 8.24
C LYS A 99 7.93 10.92 8.45
N GLN A 100 9.22 10.72 8.66
CA GLN A 100 9.81 9.45 9.02
C GLN A 100 9.21 9.01 10.35
N ASP A 101 8.28 8.06 10.32
CA ASP A 101 7.74 7.47 11.53
C ASP A 101 8.85 6.68 12.20
N ASN A 102 9.16 7.03 13.43
CA ASN A 102 10.03 6.22 14.27
C ASN A 102 9.18 5.13 14.92
N ILE A 103 9.40 3.88 14.55
CA ILE A 103 8.88 2.73 15.29
C ILE A 103 9.97 2.29 16.27
N ASN A 104 9.70 2.34 17.56
CA ASN A 104 10.63 1.97 18.63
C ASN A 104 11.99 2.72 18.55
N GLY A 105 11.96 4.03 18.22
CA GLY A 105 13.17 4.86 18.14
C GLY A 105 14.05 4.62 16.91
N ARG A 106 13.65 3.74 16.00
CA ARG A 106 14.34 3.50 14.74
C ARG A 106 13.62 4.18 13.58
N ARG A 107 14.39 4.87 12.71
CA ARG A 107 13.86 5.39 11.44
C ARG A 107 13.33 4.23 10.61
N VAL A 108 12.01 4.20 10.36
CA VAL A 108 11.43 3.23 9.47
C VAL A 108 11.82 3.62 8.04
N SER A 109 12.64 2.80 7.40
CA SER A 109 13.02 3.01 6.02
C SER A 109 11.81 2.92 5.10
N SER A 110 11.93 3.44 3.86
CA SER A 110 10.90 3.27 2.82
C SER A 110 10.55 1.80 2.55
N LYS A 111 11.31 0.88 3.07
CA LYS A 111 11.19 -0.58 2.93
C LYS A 111 10.49 -1.27 4.11
N PHE A 112 9.81 -0.52 5.01
CA PHE A 112 9.14 -1.12 6.18
C PHE A 112 8.23 -2.31 5.82
N PHE A 113 7.55 -2.23 4.67
CA PHE A 113 6.70 -3.28 4.15
C PHE A 113 7.51 -4.53 3.77
N GLU A 114 8.64 -4.34 3.09
CA GLU A 114 9.51 -5.42 2.61
C GLU A 114 10.21 -6.16 3.77
N HIS A 115 10.39 -5.50 4.91
CA HIS A 115 11.06 -6.04 6.10
C HIS A 115 10.13 -6.62 7.18
N GLY A 116 8.83 -6.74 6.92
CA GLY A 116 7.89 -7.32 7.88
C GLY A 116 7.38 -6.36 8.96
N TYR A 117 7.58 -5.05 8.79
CA TYR A 117 7.20 -4.02 9.77
C TYR A 117 5.91 -3.26 9.40
N LEU A 118 5.03 -3.90 8.62
CA LEU A 118 3.73 -3.30 8.33
C LEU A 118 2.94 -3.12 9.62
N THR A 119 2.38 -1.92 9.80
CA THR A 119 1.48 -1.60 10.89
C THR A 119 0.25 -0.90 10.33
N ILE A 120 -0.93 -1.38 10.72
CA ILE A 120 -2.23 -0.79 10.36
C ILE A 120 -2.80 -0.13 11.62
N PRO A 121 -2.70 1.21 11.76
CA PRO A 121 -3.08 1.90 13.00
C PRO A 121 -4.56 1.77 13.32
N ASN A 122 -5.42 1.80 12.30
CA ASN A 122 -6.87 1.73 12.47
C ASN A 122 -7.55 1.24 11.19
N LEU A 123 -7.85 -0.05 11.13
CA LEU A 123 -8.48 -0.67 9.97
C LEU A 123 -9.88 -0.10 9.66
N ALA A 124 -10.70 0.15 10.68
CA ALA A 124 -12.04 0.73 10.50
C ALA A 124 -11.97 2.12 9.87
N LYS A 125 -10.99 2.94 10.28
CA LYS A 125 -10.75 4.26 9.71
C LYS A 125 -10.29 4.14 8.25
N SER A 126 -9.47 3.14 7.92
CA SER A 126 -9.03 2.86 6.56
C SER A 126 -10.21 2.51 5.64
N HIS A 127 -11.13 1.65 6.09
CA HIS A 127 -12.37 1.34 5.37
C HIS A 127 -13.25 2.59 5.18
N LYS A 128 -13.43 3.39 6.23
CA LYS A 128 -14.19 4.66 6.14
C LYS A 128 -13.59 5.58 5.07
N TYR A 129 -12.27 5.77 5.09
CA TYR A 129 -11.58 6.62 4.11
C TYR A 129 -11.70 6.08 2.69
N ALA A 130 -11.55 4.77 2.49
CA ALA A 130 -11.73 4.14 1.20
C ALA A 130 -13.13 4.40 0.64
N GLN A 131 -14.17 4.20 1.43
CA GLN A 131 -15.58 4.45 1.04
C GLN A 131 -15.82 5.91 0.71
N GLN A 132 -15.30 6.85 1.51
CA GLN A 132 -15.41 8.28 1.24
C GLN A 132 -14.72 8.69 -0.07
N ILE A 133 -13.55 8.12 -0.38
CA ILE A 133 -12.85 8.39 -1.65
C ILE A 133 -13.63 7.80 -2.83
N ILE A 134 -14.25 6.64 -2.69
CA ILE A 134 -15.08 6.03 -3.75
C ILE A 134 -16.28 6.93 -4.10
N GLN A 135 -16.87 7.65 -3.15
CA GLN A 135 -17.95 8.61 -3.41
C GLN A 135 -17.53 9.75 -4.35
N ILE A 136 -16.24 10.00 -4.54
CA ILE A 136 -15.72 11.02 -5.46
C ILE A 136 -15.69 10.51 -6.91
N LYS A 137 -15.79 9.20 -7.14
CA LYS A 137 -15.73 8.56 -8.47
C LYS A 137 -16.65 9.21 -9.53
N PRO A 138 -17.89 9.62 -9.24
CA PRO A 138 -18.75 10.26 -10.23
C PRO A 138 -18.23 11.62 -10.72
N PHE A 139 -17.41 12.30 -9.92
CA PHE A 139 -16.91 13.65 -10.20
C PHE A 139 -15.49 13.64 -10.78
N TYR A 140 -14.72 12.56 -10.50
CA TYR A 140 -13.32 12.50 -10.89
C TYR A 140 -12.84 11.07 -11.15
N LYS A 141 -12.46 10.77 -12.39
CA LYS A 141 -11.98 9.42 -12.78
C LYS A 141 -10.69 9.02 -12.08
N GLY A 142 -9.84 10.00 -11.72
CA GLY A 142 -8.56 9.77 -11.04
C GLY A 142 -8.67 9.63 -9.51
N TYR A 143 -9.86 9.42 -8.95
CA TYR A 143 -10.11 9.31 -7.51
C TYR A 143 -9.26 8.26 -6.80
N ASN A 144 -8.81 7.24 -7.52
CA ASN A 144 -8.03 6.11 -7.01
C ASN A 144 -6.50 6.25 -7.22
N ARG A 145 -6.04 7.33 -7.83
CA ARG A 145 -4.60 7.61 -7.98
C ARG A 145 -3.95 7.77 -6.63
N ALA A 146 -2.79 7.16 -6.43
CA ALA A 146 -2.09 7.15 -5.14
C ALA A 146 -1.78 8.55 -4.59
N GLY A 147 -1.49 9.53 -5.45
CA GLY A 147 -1.30 10.93 -5.08
C GLY A 147 -2.58 11.58 -4.56
N PHE A 148 -3.71 11.35 -5.24
CA PHE A 148 -5.02 11.83 -4.82
C PHE A 148 -5.46 11.17 -3.51
N VAL A 149 -5.35 9.85 -3.40
CA VAL A 149 -5.64 9.10 -2.17
C VAL A 149 -4.83 9.64 -0.99
N GLN A 150 -3.54 9.90 -1.18
CA GLN A 150 -2.69 10.49 -0.14
C GLN A 150 -3.16 11.89 0.26
N THR A 151 -3.58 12.70 -0.70
CA THR A 151 -4.14 14.03 -0.44
C THR A 151 -5.42 13.93 0.40
N MET A 152 -6.35 13.05 0.01
CA MET A 152 -7.61 12.86 0.75
C MET A 152 -7.37 12.36 2.17
N ILE A 153 -6.42 11.42 2.38
CA ILE A 153 -6.05 10.96 3.73
C ILE A 153 -5.55 12.16 4.59
N SER A 154 -4.75 13.06 4.01
CA SER A 154 -4.31 14.27 4.71
C SER A 154 -5.49 15.18 5.08
N LEU A 155 -6.42 15.39 4.15
CA LEU A 155 -7.60 16.22 4.36
C LEU A 155 -8.55 15.63 5.40
N PHE A 156 -8.79 14.33 5.39
CA PHE A 156 -9.62 13.65 6.39
C PHE A 156 -9.06 13.75 7.83
N GLN A 157 -7.79 14.11 7.98
CA GLN A 157 -7.17 14.37 9.28
C GLN A 157 -7.19 15.85 9.65
N ASN A 158 -7.56 16.73 8.71
CA ASN A 158 -7.74 18.16 8.97
C ASN A 158 -9.13 18.38 9.60
N LYS A 159 -9.16 19.02 10.77
CA LYS A 159 -10.39 19.31 11.51
C LYS A 159 -11.36 20.26 10.79
N ASP A 160 -10.82 21.08 9.89
CA ASP A 160 -11.58 22.08 9.15
C ASP A 160 -12.16 21.54 7.82
N PHE A 161 -11.90 20.26 7.50
CA PHE A 161 -12.38 19.59 6.30
C PHE A 161 -13.58 18.69 6.60
N SER A 162 -14.71 18.96 5.93
CA SER A 162 -15.90 18.09 5.90
C SER A 162 -16.00 17.39 4.54
N HIS A 163 -16.06 16.07 4.55
CA HIS A 163 -16.24 15.29 3.32
C HIS A 163 -17.60 15.54 2.66
N GLU A 164 -18.67 15.63 3.45
CA GLU A 164 -20.02 15.89 2.95
C GLU A 164 -20.10 17.24 2.24
N GLU A 165 -19.49 18.29 2.85
CA GLU A 165 -19.41 19.61 2.23
C GLU A 165 -18.60 19.57 0.94
N PHE A 166 -17.50 18.82 0.90
CA PHE A 166 -16.70 18.66 -0.31
C PHE A 166 -17.49 18.00 -1.44
N ILE A 167 -18.20 16.90 -1.17
CA ILE A 167 -19.07 16.25 -2.16
C ILE A 167 -20.13 17.21 -2.69
N ARG A 168 -20.76 17.98 -1.79
CA ARG A 168 -21.74 19.00 -2.17
C ARG A 168 -21.15 20.05 -3.10
N LYS A 169 -19.92 20.50 -2.83
CA LYS A 169 -19.20 21.48 -3.66
C LYS A 169 -18.81 20.92 -5.02
N LEU A 170 -18.38 19.65 -5.09
CA LEU A 170 -18.07 18.98 -6.36
C LEU A 170 -19.29 18.93 -7.30
N GLY A 171 -20.50 18.81 -6.76
CA GLY A 171 -21.75 18.84 -7.54
C GLY A 171 -22.27 20.23 -7.86
N ALA A 172 -21.66 21.31 -7.37
CA ALA A 172 -22.17 22.67 -7.53
C ALA A 172 -21.94 23.20 -8.96
N VAL A 173 -22.96 23.81 -9.55
CA VAL A 173 -22.88 24.41 -10.89
C VAL A 173 -21.85 25.56 -10.90
N GLY A 174 -20.88 25.48 -11.82
CA GLY A 174 -19.84 26.48 -11.98
C GLY A 174 -18.66 26.32 -10.99
N ALA A 175 -18.65 25.28 -10.14
CA ALA A 175 -17.47 24.97 -9.35
C ALA A 175 -16.29 24.50 -10.23
N PRO A 176 -15.04 24.77 -9.80
CA PRO A 176 -13.87 24.16 -10.46
C PRO A 176 -13.99 22.63 -10.44
N LYS A 177 -13.45 21.96 -11.46
CA LYS A 177 -13.49 20.50 -11.56
C LYS A 177 -12.18 19.91 -11.07
N LEU A 178 -12.27 18.71 -10.48
CA LEU A 178 -11.08 17.91 -10.19
C LEU A 178 -10.43 17.47 -11.50
N GLU A 179 -9.11 17.62 -11.55
CA GLU A 179 -8.28 17.20 -12.67
C GLU A 179 -7.02 16.49 -12.19
N ASP A 180 -6.30 15.87 -13.13
CA ASP A 180 -5.07 15.15 -12.81
C ASP A 180 -3.94 16.11 -12.44
N CYS A 181 -3.41 15.93 -11.21
CA CYS A 181 -2.26 16.68 -10.71
C CYS A 181 -1.05 15.76 -10.54
N GLY A 182 0.14 16.30 -10.76
CA GLY A 182 1.40 15.58 -10.61
C GLY A 182 1.87 15.45 -9.16
N LYS A 183 1.43 16.35 -8.27
CA LYS A 183 1.89 16.44 -6.88
C LYS A 183 0.73 16.57 -5.89
N VAL A 184 0.96 16.10 -4.66
CA VAL A 184 -0.01 16.19 -3.54
C VAL A 184 -0.41 17.65 -3.26
N GLU A 185 0.55 18.56 -3.31
CA GLU A 185 0.33 19.98 -3.06
C GLU A 185 -0.62 20.60 -4.10
N GLN A 186 -0.49 20.22 -5.37
CA GLN A 186 -1.38 20.69 -6.44
C GLN A 186 -2.82 20.21 -6.21
N TYR A 187 -3.00 18.96 -5.80
CA TYR A 187 -4.32 18.46 -5.40
C TYR A 187 -4.88 19.23 -4.21
N LYS A 188 -4.07 19.56 -3.19
CA LYS A 188 -4.53 20.36 -2.04
C LYS A 188 -5.01 21.75 -2.47
N PHE A 189 -4.29 22.43 -3.36
CA PHE A 189 -4.72 23.72 -3.91
C PHE A 189 -6.06 23.60 -4.63
N LEU A 190 -6.18 22.65 -5.55
CA LEU A 190 -7.40 22.46 -6.33
C LEU A 190 -8.60 22.11 -5.45
N ILE A 191 -8.41 21.22 -4.47
CA ILE A 191 -9.46 20.84 -3.52
C ILE A 191 -9.87 22.04 -2.65
N GLU A 192 -8.92 22.86 -2.20
CA GLU A 192 -9.21 24.08 -1.44
C GLU A 192 -10.02 25.07 -2.27
N ASP A 193 -9.70 25.28 -3.55
CA ASP A 193 -10.46 26.15 -4.44
C ASP A 193 -11.90 25.66 -4.63
N ILE A 194 -12.09 24.35 -4.82
CA ILE A 194 -13.41 23.74 -4.91
C ILE A 194 -14.18 23.88 -3.59
N TYR A 195 -13.54 23.59 -2.47
CA TYR A 195 -14.11 23.64 -1.14
C TYR A 195 -14.57 25.06 -0.76
N ASN A 196 -13.80 26.06 -1.16
CA ASN A 196 -14.05 27.47 -0.92
C ASN A 196 -14.94 28.13 -1.99
N PHE A 197 -15.37 27.38 -3.01
CA PHE A 197 -16.23 27.93 -4.05
C PHE A 197 -17.53 28.48 -3.45
N ARG A 198 -17.84 29.77 -3.68
CA ARG A 198 -18.98 30.49 -3.12
C ARG A 198 -19.07 30.44 -1.58
N ARG A 199 -17.93 30.41 -0.89
CA ARG A 199 -17.86 30.59 0.58
C ARG A 199 -17.43 32.01 0.91
N THR A 200 -18.08 32.63 1.88
CA THR A 200 -17.67 33.88 2.50
C THR A 200 -16.47 33.65 3.44
N ASP A 201 -16.60 32.65 4.32
CA ASP A 201 -15.53 32.28 5.27
C ASP A 201 -14.67 31.18 4.66
N LYS A 202 -13.54 31.59 4.07
CA LYS A 202 -12.61 30.67 3.42
C LYS A 202 -11.85 29.82 4.44
N VAL A 203 -11.75 28.52 4.16
CA VAL A 203 -11.01 27.54 4.95
C VAL A 203 -9.66 27.29 4.30
N ASN A 204 -8.59 27.24 5.10
CA ASN A 204 -7.29 26.84 4.62
C ASN A 204 -7.10 25.33 4.81
N LEU A 205 -6.92 24.60 3.72
CA LEU A 205 -6.77 23.14 3.72
C LEU A 205 -5.33 22.68 3.41
N ARG A 206 -4.40 23.61 3.26
CA ARG A 206 -3.02 23.31 2.82
C ARG A 206 -2.12 22.81 3.95
N TYR A 207 -2.47 23.08 5.20
CA TYR A 207 -1.66 22.77 6.39
C TYR A 207 -2.24 21.64 7.21
#